data_21ee67b1a950defc8d53515d5da6dde6
#
_entry.id   21ee67b1a950defc8d53515d5da6dde6
#
_cell.length_a   1.000
_cell.length_b   1.000
_cell.length_c   1.000
_cell.angle_alpha   90.00
_cell.angle_beta   90.00
_cell.angle_gamma   90.00
#
_symmetry.space_group_name_H-M   'P 1'
#
loop_
_entity.id
_entity.type
_entity.pdbx_description
1 polymer ?
#
loop_
_entity_poly.entity_id
_entity_poly.type
_entity_poly.pdbx_seq_one_letter_code
_entity_poly.pdbx_strand_id
1 'polypeptide(L)'
;RLVVLNAVDAAERGATIRTRTRCVRAERGDVWRVILNARGQRDAVTARVLVNAAGAWVEIVAENALRQKQKPHLRLDKGSHVVVPKLYDHDRAYILQAADRRVVFAIPFQSDFTLIGTTDQGFTGEPAAVTPTAEEIDYLCGVVNEYFRSPIGAADAVWAYAGVRALYDDGAGKPQDIGRDYTLILDERFGEAPLLTVYGGKITTYRRLAEDAFGKLAHFFPPSRPWTADSTLPGGDFAYDGIEALIARNLERWPFLTDEHARRLTHAYGTRVG
;
A
#
# COMPACT_ATOMS: atom_id res chain seq x y z
N ARG A 1 -8.35 1.72 1.62
CA ARG A 1 -8.93 2.41 2.79
C ARG A 1 -7.84 3.04 3.66
N LEU A 2 -6.89 2.26 4.20
CA LEU A 2 -5.84 2.76 5.11
C LEU A 2 -5.06 3.97 4.55
N VAL A 3 -4.65 3.93 3.28
CA VAL A 3 -3.95 5.05 2.62
C VAL A 3 -4.81 6.31 2.61
N VAL A 4 -6.11 6.18 2.30
CA VAL A 4 -7.05 7.32 2.28
C VAL A 4 -7.22 7.90 3.69
N LEU A 5 -7.38 7.06 4.71
CA LEU A 5 -7.52 7.50 6.09
C LEU A 5 -6.27 8.26 6.59
N ASN A 6 -5.07 7.76 6.26
CA ASN A 6 -3.84 8.50 6.58
C ASN A 6 -3.77 9.87 5.87
N ALA A 7 -4.21 9.95 4.61
CA ALA A 7 -4.24 11.21 3.88
C ALA A 7 -5.28 12.18 4.48
N VAL A 8 -6.44 11.68 4.90
CA VAL A 8 -7.47 12.48 5.58
C VAL A 8 -6.94 13.01 6.92
N ASP A 9 -6.35 12.13 7.75
CA ASP A 9 -5.75 12.52 9.04
C ASP A 9 -4.66 13.59 8.85
N ALA A 10 -3.79 13.39 7.87
CA ALA A 10 -2.75 14.36 7.55
C ALA A 10 -3.35 15.74 7.13
N ALA A 11 -4.38 15.71 6.28
CA ALA A 11 -5.05 16.94 5.83
C ALA A 11 -5.73 17.69 7.02
N GLU A 12 -6.39 16.95 7.91
CA GLU A 12 -7.02 17.53 9.12
C GLU A 12 -5.99 18.12 10.08
N ARG A 13 -4.73 17.65 10.01
CA ARG A 13 -3.58 18.21 10.77
C ARG A 13 -2.80 19.26 9.99
N GLY A 14 -3.33 19.76 8.88
CA GLY A 14 -2.76 20.87 8.12
C GLY A 14 -1.86 20.50 6.95
N ALA A 15 -1.71 19.23 6.59
CA ALA A 15 -0.99 18.85 5.40
C ALA A 15 -1.81 19.13 4.13
N THR A 16 -1.14 19.59 3.07
CA THR A 16 -1.77 19.77 1.76
C THR A 16 -1.67 18.47 0.95
N ILE A 17 -2.78 17.79 0.75
CA ILE A 17 -2.87 16.57 -0.07
C ILE A 17 -3.26 16.94 -1.50
N ARG A 18 -2.39 16.62 -2.45
CA ARG A 18 -2.59 16.91 -3.89
C ARG A 18 -2.68 15.61 -4.68
N THR A 19 -3.89 15.12 -4.88
CA THR A 19 -4.15 13.94 -5.72
C THR A 19 -4.00 14.28 -7.21
N ARG A 20 -3.70 13.27 -8.06
CA ARG A 20 -3.52 13.43 -9.52
C ARG A 20 -2.52 14.53 -9.90
N THR A 21 -1.51 14.72 -9.04
CA THR A 21 -0.48 15.74 -9.18
C THR A 21 0.88 15.05 -9.24
N ARG A 22 1.57 15.19 -10.36
CA ARG A 22 2.89 14.60 -10.59
C ARG A 22 3.99 15.62 -10.26
N CYS A 23 5.00 15.22 -9.51
CA CYS A 23 6.27 15.93 -9.45
C CYS A 23 7.02 15.68 -10.77
N VAL A 24 7.19 16.73 -11.59
CA VAL A 24 7.83 16.62 -12.90
C VAL A 24 9.28 17.06 -12.88
N ARG A 25 9.66 17.87 -11.89
CA ARG A 25 11.04 18.34 -11.68
C ARG A 25 11.21 18.80 -10.23
N ALA A 26 12.33 18.49 -9.63
CA ALA A 26 12.76 19.10 -8.38
C ALA A 26 14.21 19.54 -8.49
N GLU A 27 14.49 20.78 -8.16
CA GLU A 27 15.81 21.39 -8.17
C GLU A 27 16.27 21.59 -6.73
N ARG A 28 17.46 21.08 -6.45
CA ARG A 28 18.07 21.14 -5.14
C ARG A 28 18.90 22.42 -5.00
N GLY A 29 18.68 23.14 -3.91
CA GLY A 29 19.48 24.28 -3.47
C GLY A 29 19.48 24.29 -1.94
N ASP A 30 19.54 25.44 -1.31
CA ASP A 30 19.30 25.63 0.13
C ASP A 30 17.87 25.20 0.53
N VAL A 31 16.95 25.27 -0.43
CA VAL A 31 15.62 24.66 -0.40
C VAL A 31 15.37 23.88 -1.70
N TRP A 32 14.48 22.93 -1.66
CA TRP A 32 13.95 22.30 -2.85
C TRP A 32 12.96 23.21 -3.56
N ARG A 33 13.12 23.37 -4.88
CA ARG A 33 12.13 23.95 -5.77
C ARG A 33 11.49 22.86 -6.60
N VAL A 34 10.22 22.56 -6.33
CA VAL A 34 9.49 21.42 -6.90
C VAL A 34 8.45 21.91 -7.87
N ILE A 35 8.52 21.42 -9.11
CA ILE A 35 7.51 21.69 -10.15
C ILE A 35 6.51 20.55 -10.16
N LEU A 36 5.27 20.88 -9.93
CA LEU A 36 4.14 19.98 -9.92
C LEU A 36 3.32 20.16 -11.21
N ASN A 37 2.72 19.07 -11.67
CA ASN A 37 1.79 19.09 -12.80
C ASN A 37 0.50 18.39 -12.40
N ALA A 38 -0.59 19.14 -12.37
CA ALA A 38 -1.94 18.64 -12.13
C ALA A 38 -2.78 18.88 -13.40
N ARG A 39 -3.12 17.82 -14.12
CA ARG A 39 -3.97 17.89 -15.34
C ARG A 39 -3.48 18.90 -16.40
N GLY A 40 -2.17 18.98 -16.60
CA GLY A 40 -1.56 19.92 -17.55
C GLY A 40 -1.21 21.30 -16.97
N GLN A 41 -1.76 21.67 -15.83
CA GLN A 41 -1.39 22.90 -15.13
C GLN A 41 -0.15 22.68 -14.27
N ARG A 42 0.83 23.57 -14.42
CA ARG A 42 2.07 23.55 -13.63
C ARG A 42 2.00 24.56 -12.51
N ASP A 43 2.49 24.12 -11.35
CA ASP A 43 2.63 24.91 -10.14
C ASP A 43 4.02 24.67 -9.56
N ALA A 44 4.57 25.60 -8.80
CA ALA A 44 5.87 25.49 -8.15
C ALA A 44 5.70 25.65 -6.63
N VAL A 45 6.30 24.73 -5.88
CA VAL A 45 6.36 24.81 -4.43
C VAL A 45 7.81 24.73 -3.97
N THR A 46 8.09 25.30 -2.78
CA THR A 46 9.39 25.16 -2.13
C THR A 46 9.27 24.28 -0.89
N ALA A 47 10.33 23.55 -0.56
CA ALA A 47 10.37 22.70 0.61
C ALA A 47 11.77 22.66 1.22
N ARG A 48 11.86 22.63 2.54
CA ARG A 48 13.12 22.45 3.28
C ARG A 48 13.67 21.04 3.18
N VAL A 49 12.81 20.05 3.00
CA VAL A 49 13.12 18.63 2.90
C VAL A 49 12.30 18.03 1.77
N LEU A 50 12.86 17.14 1.00
CA LEU A 50 12.13 16.31 0.04
C LEU A 50 12.17 14.84 0.46
N VAL A 51 11.01 14.17 0.43
CA VAL A 51 10.90 12.75 0.67
C VAL A 51 10.40 12.07 -0.60
N ASN A 52 11.23 11.19 -1.18
CA ASN A 52 10.83 10.34 -2.29
C ASN A 52 10.33 9.00 -1.73
N ALA A 53 9.02 8.86 -1.58
CA ALA A 53 8.33 7.66 -1.13
C ALA A 53 7.43 7.08 -2.24
N ALA A 54 7.91 7.10 -3.49
CA ALA A 54 7.14 6.74 -4.67
C ALA A 54 7.00 5.22 -4.90
N GLY A 55 7.40 4.37 -3.95
CA GLY A 55 7.24 2.91 -4.00
C GLY A 55 7.88 2.32 -5.25
N ALA A 56 7.11 1.64 -6.10
CA ALA A 56 7.60 1.03 -7.32
C ALA A 56 8.17 2.02 -8.36
N TRP A 57 7.90 3.32 -8.20
CA TRP A 57 8.40 4.39 -9.09
C TRP A 57 9.53 5.21 -8.46
N VAL A 58 10.07 4.81 -7.32
CA VAL A 58 11.06 5.59 -6.57
C VAL A 58 12.30 5.95 -7.41
N GLU A 59 12.79 5.00 -8.22
CA GLU A 59 13.94 5.23 -9.12
C GLU A 59 13.58 6.08 -10.32
N ILE A 60 12.38 5.87 -10.89
CA ILE A 60 11.86 6.71 -11.99
C ILE A 60 11.73 8.17 -11.55
N VAL A 61 11.28 8.42 -10.32
CA VAL A 61 11.23 9.77 -9.75
C VAL A 61 12.64 10.30 -9.52
N ALA A 62 13.56 9.50 -8.99
CA ALA A 62 14.95 9.91 -8.78
C ALA A 62 15.63 10.31 -10.10
N GLU A 63 15.45 9.53 -11.17
CA GLU A 63 16.05 9.79 -12.47
C GLU A 63 15.37 10.98 -13.18
N ASN A 64 14.06 10.94 -13.33
CA ASN A 64 13.34 11.86 -14.21
C ASN A 64 13.05 13.21 -13.55
N ALA A 65 12.67 13.22 -12.27
CA ALA A 65 12.29 14.44 -11.55
C ALA A 65 13.46 15.05 -10.78
N LEU A 66 14.28 14.23 -10.12
CA LEU A 66 15.41 14.68 -9.29
C LEU A 66 16.73 14.73 -10.05
N ARG A 67 16.79 14.15 -11.27
CA ARG A 67 17.99 14.06 -12.12
C ARG A 67 19.18 13.42 -11.43
N GLN A 68 18.91 12.46 -10.56
CA GLN A 68 19.95 11.71 -9.87
C GLN A 68 20.33 10.47 -10.69
N LYS A 69 21.61 10.32 -10.97
CA LYS A 69 22.17 9.08 -11.51
C LYS A 69 22.53 8.18 -10.32
N GLN A 70 21.70 7.21 -10.02
CA GLN A 70 21.97 6.20 -8.99
C GLN A 70 22.12 4.82 -9.63
N LYS A 71 22.82 3.91 -8.94
CA LYS A 71 22.73 2.49 -9.27
C LYS A 71 21.31 2.03 -8.93
N PRO A 72 20.69 1.18 -9.75
CA PRO A 72 19.38 0.62 -9.40
C PRO A 72 19.49 -0.22 -8.13
N HIS A 73 18.60 0.02 -7.20
CA HIS A 73 18.45 -0.72 -5.94
C HIS A 73 17.06 -1.31 -5.78
N LEU A 74 16.23 -1.17 -6.82
CA LEU A 74 14.85 -1.61 -6.78
C LEU A 74 14.68 -2.89 -7.58
N ARG A 75 14.18 -3.92 -6.90
CA ARG A 75 13.64 -5.10 -7.53
C ARG A 75 12.12 -5.08 -7.42
N LEU A 76 11.45 -5.36 -8.53
CA LEU A 76 10.00 -5.49 -8.56
C LEU A 76 9.63 -6.98 -8.61
N ASP A 77 8.77 -7.41 -7.67
CA ASP A 77 8.19 -8.74 -7.67
C ASP A 77 6.67 -8.62 -7.83
N LYS A 78 6.13 -9.33 -8.83
CA LYS A 78 4.70 -9.39 -9.11
C LYS A 78 4.03 -10.45 -8.24
N GLY A 79 2.85 -10.11 -7.70
CA GLY A 79 1.95 -11.04 -7.05
C GLY A 79 0.56 -10.93 -7.62
N SER A 80 0.02 -12.05 -8.12
CA SER A 80 -1.30 -12.13 -8.72
C SER A 80 -2.31 -12.75 -7.77
N HIS A 81 -3.56 -12.32 -7.87
CA HIS A 81 -4.68 -12.82 -7.09
C HIS A 81 -5.88 -13.06 -8.01
N VAL A 82 -6.69 -14.04 -7.64
CA VAL A 82 -7.94 -14.36 -8.30
C VAL A 82 -9.08 -14.39 -7.29
N VAL A 83 -10.24 -13.91 -7.70
CA VAL A 83 -11.48 -13.97 -6.92
C VAL A 83 -12.42 -14.93 -7.61
N VAL A 84 -12.91 -15.91 -6.86
CA VAL A 84 -13.85 -16.94 -7.33
C VAL A 84 -15.10 -16.93 -6.46
N PRO A 85 -16.23 -17.54 -6.87
CA PRO A 85 -17.37 -17.78 -6.00
C PRO A 85 -16.93 -18.49 -4.71
N LYS A 86 -17.69 -18.27 -3.64
CA LYS A 86 -17.43 -18.79 -2.31
C LYS A 86 -17.15 -20.29 -2.31
N LEU A 87 -16.01 -20.71 -1.79
CA LEU A 87 -15.59 -22.12 -1.74
C LEU A 87 -15.98 -22.84 -0.46
N TYR A 88 -16.29 -22.11 0.62
CA TYR A 88 -16.64 -22.65 1.95
C TYR A 88 -17.48 -21.65 2.76
N ASP A 89 -18.23 -22.12 3.77
CA ASP A 89 -19.26 -21.33 4.45
C ASP A 89 -18.85 -20.69 5.77
N HIS A 90 -17.59 -20.83 6.18
CA HIS A 90 -17.08 -20.18 7.38
C HIS A 90 -16.17 -18.99 7.04
N ASP A 91 -15.82 -18.18 8.04
CA ASP A 91 -15.03 -16.94 7.93
C ASP A 91 -13.51 -17.12 8.09
N ARG A 92 -13.03 -18.38 8.23
CA ARG A 92 -11.60 -18.67 8.41
C ARG A 92 -10.87 -18.59 7.08
N ALA A 93 -9.67 -18.00 7.10
CA ALA A 93 -8.73 -18.06 5.98
C ALA A 93 -7.88 -19.33 6.03
N TYR A 94 -7.48 -19.83 4.88
CA TYR A 94 -6.54 -20.95 4.75
C TYR A 94 -5.18 -20.48 4.27
N ILE A 95 -4.14 -21.14 4.76
CA ILE A 95 -2.77 -21.06 4.27
C ILE A 95 -2.46 -22.41 3.62
N LEU A 96 -2.30 -22.41 2.31
CA LEU A 96 -2.07 -23.60 1.51
C LEU A 96 -0.60 -23.62 1.08
N GLN A 97 0.09 -24.74 1.28
CA GLN A 97 1.48 -24.91 0.86
C GLN A 97 1.50 -25.71 -0.45
N ALA A 98 1.89 -25.06 -1.53
CA ALA A 98 2.02 -25.71 -2.82
C ALA A 98 3.23 -26.68 -2.86
N ALA A 99 3.21 -27.62 -3.79
CA ALA A 99 4.28 -28.60 -3.97
C ALA A 99 5.66 -27.96 -4.22
N ASP A 100 5.70 -26.77 -4.81
CA ASP A 100 6.90 -25.96 -5.05
C ASP A 100 7.31 -25.11 -3.84
N ARG A 101 6.70 -25.34 -2.66
CA ARG A 101 6.91 -24.64 -1.38
C ARG A 101 6.41 -23.21 -1.33
N ARG A 102 5.78 -22.70 -2.36
CA ARG A 102 5.10 -21.39 -2.30
C ARG A 102 3.85 -21.50 -1.43
N VAL A 103 3.46 -20.37 -0.87
CA VAL A 103 2.28 -20.27 -0.01
C VAL A 103 1.17 -19.54 -0.78
N VAL A 104 0.00 -20.16 -0.84
CA VAL A 104 -1.21 -19.57 -1.40
C VAL A 104 -2.25 -19.44 -0.29
N PHE A 105 -2.91 -18.31 -0.23
CA PHE A 105 -4.01 -18.05 0.71
C PHE A 105 -5.35 -18.24 0.01
N ALA A 106 -6.33 -18.78 0.73
CA ALA A 106 -7.74 -18.73 0.36
C ALA A 106 -8.47 -17.99 1.48
N ILE A 107 -9.02 -16.83 1.17
CA ILE A 107 -9.56 -15.87 2.16
C ILE A 107 -11.00 -15.54 1.81
N PRO A 108 -11.96 -15.61 2.76
CA PRO A 108 -13.31 -15.10 2.55
C PRO A 108 -13.29 -13.65 2.09
N PHE A 109 -14.03 -13.34 1.04
CA PHE A 109 -14.02 -12.02 0.44
C PHE A 109 -15.43 -11.57 0.07
N GLN A 110 -15.86 -10.40 0.56
CA GLN A 110 -17.16 -9.78 0.25
C GLN A 110 -18.38 -10.72 0.46
N SER A 111 -18.34 -11.56 1.48
CA SER A 111 -19.37 -12.54 1.84
C SER A 111 -19.61 -13.69 0.85
N ASP A 112 -19.59 -13.42 -0.47
CA ASP A 112 -20.01 -14.34 -1.53
C ASP A 112 -18.84 -14.90 -2.35
N PHE A 113 -17.61 -14.51 -2.00
CA PHE A 113 -16.43 -14.85 -2.78
C PHE A 113 -15.31 -15.41 -1.91
N THR A 114 -14.34 -16.02 -2.57
CA THR A 114 -13.03 -16.39 -2.01
C THR A 114 -11.93 -15.70 -2.82
N LEU A 115 -11.06 -14.96 -2.13
CA LEU A 115 -9.84 -14.39 -2.67
C LEU A 115 -8.71 -15.41 -2.54
N ILE A 116 -8.07 -15.74 -3.66
CA ILE A 116 -6.97 -16.69 -3.75
C ILE A 116 -5.71 -15.95 -4.21
N GLY A 117 -4.60 -16.17 -3.55
CA GLY A 117 -3.30 -15.56 -3.86
C GLY A 117 -2.25 -15.91 -2.81
N THR A 118 -1.00 -15.72 -3.09
CA THR A 118 -0.45 -14.90 -4.18
C THR A 118 0.60 -15.69 -4.96
N THR A 119 0.85 -15.28 -6.19
CA THR A 119 2.07 -15.67 -6.90
C THR A 119 3.25 -14.82 -6.43
N ASP A 120 4.47 -15.19 -6.82
CA ASP A 120 5.70 -14.46 -6.52
C ASP A 120 6.66 -14.62 -7.72
N GLN A 121 6.75 -13.58 -8.55
CA GLN A 121 7.54 -13.61 -9.79
C GLN A 121 8.24 -12.26 -9.99
N GLY A 122 9.53 -12.31 -10.39
CA GLY A 122 10.24 -11.11 -10.80
C GLY A 122 9.49 -10.39 -11.93
N PHE A 123 9.41 -9.06 -11.83
CA PHE A 123 8.69 -8.22 -12.78
C PHE A 123 9.61 -7.17 -13.41
N THR A 124 9.52 -7.04 -14.73
CA THR A 124 10.18 -5.99 -15.50
C THR A 124 9.14 -5.32 -16.36
N GLY A 125 8.94 -4.01 -16.20
CA GLY A 125 7.96 -3.26 -16.96
C GLY A 125 7.34 -2.11 -16.17
N GLU A 126 6.30 -1.50 -16.74
CA GLU A 126 5.57 -0.41 -16.09
C GLU A 126 4.69 -0.95 -14.94
N PRO A 127 4.96 -0.56 -13.69
CA PRO A 127 4.21 -1.08 -12.54
C PRO A 127 2.70 -0.85 -12.60
N ALA A 128 2.27 0.24 -13.26
CA ALA A 128 0.84 0.55 -13.40
C ALA A 128 0.11 -0.34 -14.42
N ALA A 129 0.86 -1.03 -15.29
CA ALA A 129 0.30 -1.88 -16.34
C ALA A 129 0.33 -3.38 -15.98
N VAL A 130 0.71 -3.72 -14.73
CA VAL A 130 0.80 -5.11 -14.29
C VAL A 130 -0.57 -5.79 -14.28
N THR A 131 -0.65 -6.98 -14.86
CA THR A 131 -1.85 -7.83 -14.90
C THR A 131 -1.49 -9.27 -14.60
N PRO A 132 -2.42 -10.09 -14.07
CA PRO A 132 -2.23 -11.53 -13.97
C PRO A 132 -2.08 -12.16 -15.37
N THR A 133 -1.27 -13.20 -15.49
CA THR A 133 -1.23 -14.03 -16.68
C THR A 133 -2.19 -15.21 -16.53
N ALA A 134 -2.54 -15.87 -17.64
CA ALA A 134 -3.37 -17.07 -17.63
C ALA A 134 -2.71 -18.20 -16.80
N GLU A 135 -1.40 -18.37 -16.96
CA GLU A 135 -0.61 -19.36 -16.23
C GLU A 135 -0.62 -19.13 -14.72
N GLU A 136 -0.63 -17.86 -14.28
CA GLU A 136 -0.72 -17.55 -12.86
C GLU A 136 -2.12 -17.85 -12.29
N ILE A 137 -3.17 -17.58 -13.05
CA ILE A 137 -4.54 -17.93 -12.66
C ILE A 137 -4.69 -19.44 -12.57
N ASP A 138 -4.23 -20.19 -13.58
CA ASP A 138 -4.27 -21.65 -13.61
C ASP A 138 -3.46 -22.25 -12.45
N TYR A 139 -2.29 -21.70 -12.16
CA TYR A 139 -1.47 -22.10 -11.01
C TYR A 139 -2.24 -21.94 -9.68
N LEU A 140 -2.83 -20.78 -9.46
CA LEU A 140 -3.57 -20.51 -8.21
C LEU A 140 -4.80 -21.41 -8.06
N CYS A 141 -5.53 -21.65 -9.14
CA CYS A 141 -6.64 -22.62 -9.16
C CYS A 141 -6.14 -24.04 -8.89
N GLY A 142 -5.04 -24.43 -9.52
CA GLY A 142 -4.42 -25.75 -9.34
C GLY A 142 -4.04 -26.03 -7.88
N VAL A 143 -3.38 -25.08 -7.22
CA VAL A 143 -3.04 -25.22 -5.79
C VAL A 143 -4.28 -25.38 -4.92
N VAL A 144 -5.33 -24.61 -5.16
CA VAL A 144 -6.59 -24.71 -4.39
C VAL A 144 -7.25 -26.08 -4.60
N ASN A 145 -7.22 -26.60 -5.83
CA ASN A 145 -7.82 -27.90 -6.17
C ASN A 145 -7.13 -29.10 -5.48
N GLU A 146 -5.90 -28.95 -5.00
CA GLU A 146 -5.23 -29.95 -4.18
C GLU A 146 -5.85 -30.07 -2.77
N TYR A 147 -6.55 -29.03 -2.29
CA TYR A 147 -7.03 -28.92 -0.91
C TYR A 147 -8.55 -28.92 -0.79
N PHE A 148 -9.27 -28.45 -1.81
CA PHE A 148 -10.73 -28.32 -1.80
C PHE A 148 -11.41 -29.36 -2.68
N ARG A 149 -12.58 -29.83 -2.25
CA ARG A 149 -13.33 -30.88 -2.97
C ARG A 149 -13.97 -30.41 -4.27
N SER A 150 -14.36 -29.12 -4.30
CA SER A 150 -14.97 -28.52 -5.49
C SER A 150 -13.88 -27.91 -6.35
N PRO A 151 -13.55 -28.51 -7.51
CA PRO A 151 -12.53 -27.98 -8.39
C PRO A 151 -12.97 -26.64 -8.99
N ILE A 152 -12.01 -25.76 -9.18
CA ILE A 152 -12.17 -24.47 -9.85
C ILE A 152 -11.17 -24.35 -10.99
N GLY A 153 -11.49 -23.52 -11.98
CA GLY A 153 -10.60 -23.17 -13.09
C GLY A 153 -10.63 -21.68 -13.39
N ALA A 154 -9.86 -21.27 -14.41
CA ALA A 154 -9.81 -19.88 -14.83
C ALA A 154 -11.19 -19.32 -15.23
N ALA A 155 -12.11 -20.17 -15.72
CA ALA A 155 -13.48 -19.78 -16.08
C ALA A 155 -14.35 -19.39 -14.87
N ASP A 156 -13.99 -19.85 -13.68
CA ASP A 156 -14.70 -19.49 -12.43
C ASP A 156 -14.22 -18.16 -11.83
N ALA A 157 -13.15 -17.57 -12.39
CA ALA A 157 -12.62 -16.30 -11.93
C ALA A 157 -13.58 -15.15 -12.29
N VAL A 158 -14.20 -14.56 -11.27
CA VAL A 158 -15.07 -13.39 -11.43
C VAL A 158 -14.26 -12.10 -11.50
N TRP A 159 -13.04 -12.12 -10.96
CA TRP A 159 -12.08 -11.02 -11.02
C TRP A 159 -10.67 -11.52 -10.76
N ALA A 160 -9.69 -10.87 -11.38
CA ALA A 160 -8.28 -11.11 -11.13
C ALA A 160 -7.51 -9.79 -11.15
N TYR A 161 -6.48 -9.69 -10.32
CA TYR A 161 -5.61 -8.52 -10.28
C TYR A 161 -4.19 -8.90 -9.89
N ALA A 162 -3.24 -8.06 -10.27
CA ALA A 162 -1.86 -8.17 -9.86
C ALA A 162 -1.36 -6.85 -9.26
N GLY A 163 -0.35 -6.95 -8.44
CA GLY A 163 0.40 -5.82 -7.91
C GLY A 163 1.89 -6.12 -7.90
N VAL A 164 2.71 -5.08 -7.84
CA VAL A 164 4.16 -5.21 -7.71
C VAL A 164 4.60 -4.83 -6.31
N ARG A 165 5.51 -5.62 -5.75
CA ARG A 165 6.26 -5.29 -4.54
C ARG A 165 7.55 -4.63 -4.95
N ALA A 166 7.85 -3.50 -4.33
CA ALA A 166 9.11 -2.80 -4.50
C ALA A 166 10.06 -3.26 -3.39
N LEU A 167 11.08 -4.02 -3.72
CA LEU A 167 12.06 -4.56 -2.78
C LEU A 167 13.38 -3.81 -2.94
N TYR A 168 14.06 -3.54 -1.82
CA TYR A 168 15.40 -2.97 -1.87
C TYR A 168 16.42 -4.08 -2.08
N ASP A 169 17.22 -3.95 -3.15
CA ASP A 169 18.28 -4.87 -3.53
C ASP A 169 19.61 -4.10 -3.59
N ASP A 170 20.49 -4.33 -2.63
CA ASP A 170 21.84 -3.72 -2.61
C ASP A 170 22.84 -4.48 -3.49
N GLY A 171 22.42 -5.57 -4.13
CA GLY A 171 23.25 -6.43 -4.96
C GLY A 171 24.18 -7.35 -4.16
N ALA A 172 24.06 -7.42 -2.84
CA ALA A 172 24.97 -8.20 -1.98
C ALA A 172 24.49 -9.64 -1.72
N GLY A 173 23.22 -9.97 -2.02
CA GLY A 173 22.58 -11.24 -1.70
C GLY A 173 22.03 -12.01 -2.88
N LYS A 174 21.60 -13.26 -2.61
CA LYS A 174 20.79 -14.01 -3.58
C LYS A 174 19.38 -13.42 -3.63
N PRO A 175 18.67 -13.48 -4.78
CA PRO A 175 17.31 -12.96 -4.93
C PRO A 175 16.32 -13.43 -3.87
N GLN A 176 16.54 -14.61 -3.31
CA GLN A 176 15.69 -15.24 -2.28
C GLN A 176 15.91 -14.66 -0.88
N ASP A 177 17.05 -14.02 -0.64
CA ASP A 177 17.48 -13.48 0.65
C ASP A 177 17.15 -11.98 0.79
N ILE A 178 16.56 -11.36 -0.24
CA ILE A 178 16.19 -9.95 -0.25
C ILE A 178 15.10 -9.70 0.80
N GLY A 179 15.43 -8.88 1.78
CA GLY A 179 14.53 -8.52 2.86
C GLY A 179 13.28 -7.78 2.36
N ARG A 180 12.14 -8.06 3.00
CA ARG A 180 10.88 -7.34 2.75
C ARG A 180 10.72 -6.11 3.64
N ASP A 181 11.77 -5.70 4.35
CA ASP A 181 11.78 -4.50 5.16
C ASP A 181 12.08 -3.24 4.32
N TYR A 182 11.80 -2.08 4.89
CA TYR A 182 12.11 -0.82 4.26
C TYR A 182 13.56 -0.41 4.49
N THR A 183 14.11 0.31 3.53
CA THR A 183 15.40 0.99 3.64
C THR A 183 15.21 2.49 3.45
N LEU A 184 15.78 3.27 4.37
CA LEU A 184 15.73 4.72 4.39
C LEU A 184 17.11 5.30 4.09
N ILE A 185 17.27 5.94 2.94
CA ILE A 185 18.53 6.58 2.51
C ILE A 185 18.36 8.08 2.61
N LEU A 186 19.12 8.69 3.53
CA LEU A 186 19.21 10.15 3.67
C LEU A 186 20.45 10.66 2.89
N ASP A 187 20.20 11.49 1.88
CA ASP A 187 21.24 12.25 1.17
C ASP A 187 21.27 13.69 1.73
N GLU A 188 22.25 13.93 2.58
CA GLU A 188 22.50 15.20 3.25
C GLU A 188 23.82 15.78 2.76
N ARG A 189 23.80 17.02 2.31
CA ARG A 189 24.98 17.73 1.81
C ARG A 189 25.04 19.11 2.44
N PHE A 190 26.25 19.53 2.77
CA PHE A 190 26.45 20.86 3.37
C PHE A 190 25.94 21.97 2.45
N GLY A 191 25.07 22.83 2.98
CA GLY A 191 24.49 23.96 2.25
C GLY A 191 23.36 23.60 1.27
N GLU A 192 22.95 22.30 1.20
CA GLU A 192 21.86 21.85 0.34
C GLU A 192 20.71 21.24 1.16
N ALA A 193 19.49 21.39 0.69
CA ALA A 193 18.32 20.79 1.31
C ALA A 193 18.36 19.24 1.23
N PRO A 194 18.05 18.51 2.30
CA PRO A 194 18.16 17.06 2.35
C PRO A 194 17.10 16.34 1.49
N LEU A 195 17.48 15.15 1.03
CA LEU A 195 16.59 14.20 0.36
C LEU A 195 16.54 12.90 1.17
N LEU A 196 15.34 12.47 1.54
CA LEU A 196 15.11 11.13 2.07
C LEU A 196 14.47 10.26 0.99
N THR A 197 15.07 9.12 0.68
CA THR A 197 14.52 8.12 -0.24
C THR A 197 14.07 6.89 0.55
N VAL A 198 12.84 6.45 0.30
CA VAL A 198 12.20 5.29 0.94
C VAL A 198 12.10 4.16 -0.07
N TYR A 199 12.76 3.05 0.21
CA TYR A 199 12.68 1.81 -0.57
C TYR A 199 11.96 0.74 0.20
N GLY A 200 11.14 -0.07 -0.46
CA GLY A 200 10.47 -1.21 0.14
C GLY A 200 9.37 -0.82 1.14
N GLY A 201 9.18 -1.69 2.12
CA GLY A 201 8.19 -1.54 3.18
C GLY A 201 6.87 -2.28 2.92
N LYS A 202 6.23 -2.65 4.01
CA LYS A 202 4.93 -3.34 4.03
C LYS A 202 3.86 -2.38 4.52
N ILE A 203 2.63 -2.58 4.05
CA ILE A 203 1.50 -1.80 4.55
C ILE A 203 1.29 -1.97 6.07
N THR A 204 1.68 -3.12 6.62
CA THR A 204 1.58 -3.41 8.05
C THR A 204 2.59 -2.66 8.91
N THR A 205 3.69 -2.19 8.31
CA THR A 205 4.75 -1.45 9.02
C THR A 205 4.74 0.05 8.72
N TYR A 206 3.74 0.55 8.00
CA TYR A 206 3.67 1.94 7.51
C TYR A 206 3.88 2.99 8.60
N ARG A 207 3.26 2.80 9.76
CA ARG A 207 3.34 3.74 10.88
C ARG A 207 4.77 3.82 11.44
N ARG A 208 5.39 2.66 11.66
CA ARG A 208 6.77 2.59 12.13
C ARG A 208 7.75 3.16 11.11
N LEU A 209 7.55 2.82 9.84
CA LEU A 209 8.34 3.40 8.74
C LEU A 209 8.26 4.93 8.75
N ALA A 210 7.07 5.49 8.94
CA ALA A 210 6.89 6.94 8.97
C ALA A 210 7.59 7.58 10.19
N GLU A 211 7.54 6.96 11.37
CA GLU A 211 8.27 7.40 12.57
C GLU A 211 9.79 7.35 12.36
N ASP A 212 10.30 6.26 11.80
CA ASP A 212 11.74 6.09 11.53
C ASP A 212 12.23 7.06 10.45
N ALA A 213 11.41 7.32 9.42
CA ALA A 213 11.69 8.33 8.40
C ALA A 213 11.75 9.73 8.99
N PHE A 214 10.78 10.08 9.85
CA PHE A 214 10.79 11.34 10.56
C PHE A 214 11.99 11.43 11.53
N GLY A 215 12.33 10.34 12.22
CA GLY A 215 13.49 10.28 13.10
C GLY A 215 14.80 10.64 12.39
N LYS A 216 14.99 10.17 11.14
CA LYS A 216 16.16 10.56 10.30
C LYS A 216 16.15 12.05 9.95
N LEU A 217 14.99 12.67 9.88
CA LEU A 217 14.81 14.07 9.51
C LEU A 217 14.64 15.01 10.72
N ALA A 218 14.63 14.46 11.94
CA ALA A 218 14.26 15.21 13.15
C ALA A 218 15.09 16.47 13.38
N HIS A 219 16.38 16.46 13.02
CA HIS A 219 17.28 17.60 13.20
C HIS A 219 17.00 18.80 12.28
N PHE A 220 16.19 18.59 11.20
CA PHE A 220 15.71 19.68 10.33
C PHE A 220 14.43 20.35 10.83
N PHE A 221 13.80 19.82 11.90
CA PHE A 221 12.52 20.28 12.43
C PHE A 221 12.60 20.60 13.91
N PRO A 222 11.65 21.39 14.43
CA PRO A 222 11.53 21.56 15.86
C PRO A 222 11.34 20.21 16.57
N PRO A 223 11.89 20.04 17.80
CA PRO A 223 11.71 18.81 18.57
C PRO A 223 10.24 18.45 18.75
N SER A 224 9.89 17.20 18.51
CA SER A 224 8.55 16.66 18.71
C SER A 224 8.63 15.26 19.32
N ARG A 225 7.56 14.87 20.02
CA ARG A 225 7.45 13.50 20.55
C ARG A 225 6.67 12.62 19.57
N PRO A 226 7.01 11.32 19.44
CA PRO A 226 6.17 10.36 18.75
C PRO A 226 4.77 10.33 19.37
N TRP A 227 3.73 10.31 18.55
CA TRP A 227 2.32 10.35 19.00
C TRP A 227 1.43 9.39 18.23
N THR A 228 1.90 8.85 17.11
CA THR A 228 1.08 8.06 16.18
C THR A 228 0.65 6.70 16.75
N ALA A 229 1.39 6.17 17.75
CA ALA A 229 1.07 4.87 18.35
C ALA A 229 -0.27 4.89 19.10
N ASP A 230 -0.58 6.00 19.76
CA ASP A 230 -1.76 6.16 20.61
C ASP A 230 -2.88 6.96 19.91
N SER A 231 -2.69 7.29 18.63
CA SER A 231 -3.67 8.06 17.86
C SER A 231 -4.54 7.15 17.00
N THR A 232 -5.83 7.40 17.02
CA THR A 232 -6.79 6.74 16.13
C THR A 232 -6.79 7.40 14.76
N LEU A 233 -7.01 6.60 13.71
CA LEU A 233 -7.31 7.14 12.38
C LEU A 233 -8.75 7.66 12.33
N PRO A 234 -9.06 8.59 11.40
CA PRO A 234 -10.40 9.13 11.23
C PRO A 234 -11.48 8.04 11.16
N GLY A 235 -12.47 8.14 12.03
CA GLY A 235 -13.55 7.16 12.16
C GLY A 235 -13.24 5.96 13.04
N GLY A 236 -12.01 5.85 13.61
CA GLY A 236 -11.59 4.77 14.50
C GLY A 236 -11.79 5.06 15.99
N ASP A 237 -12.47 6.13 16.34
CA ASP A 237 -12.67 6.64 17.71
C ASP A 237 -13.80 5.90 18.44
N PHE A 238 -13.70 4.57 18.53
CA PHE A 238 -14.63 3.71 19.28
C PHE A 238 -13.87 2.52 19.87
N ALA A 239 -14.51 1.81 20.82
CA ALA A 239 -13.90 0.66 21.48
C ALA A 239 -13.56 -0.47 20.48
N TYR A 240 -12.48 -1.20 20.73
CA TYR A 240 -12.01 -2.28 19.86
C TYR A 240 -13.09 -3.29 19.48
N ASP A 241 -13.96 -3.65 20.42
CA ASP A 241 -15.09 -4.56 20.28
C ASP A 241 -16.43 -3.84 20.00
N GLY A 242 -16.39 -2.53 19.79
CA GLY A 242 -17.60 -1.67 19.69
C GLY A 242 -18.24 -1.61 18.31
N ILE A 243 -17.76 -2.38 17.32
CA ILE A 243 -18.25 -2.26 15.93
C ILE A 243 -19.74 -2.62 15.81
N GLU A 244 -20.21 -3.67 16.49
CA GLU A 244 -21.61 -4.11 16.44
C GLU A 244 -22.55 -3.07 17.07
N ALA A 245 -22.15 -2.48 18.19
CA ALA A 245 -22.90 -1.39 18.81
C ALA A 245 -22.98 -0.16 17.90
N LEU A 246 -21.91 0.12 17.16
CA LEU A 246 -21.88 1.22 16.19
C LEU A 246 -22.80 0.94 15.00
N ILE A 247 -22.85 -0.30 14.50
CA ILE A 247 -23.77 -0.72 13.44
C ILE A 247 -25.23 -0.55 13.90
N ALA A 248 -25.57 -1.06 15.09
CA ALA A 248 -26.93 -0.93 15.66
C ALA A 248 -27.34 0.54 15.78
N ARG A 249 -26.47 1.41 16.29
CA ARG A 249 -26.72 2.84 16.37
C ARG A 249 -26.93 3.50 15.01
N ASN A 250 -26.19 3.07 13.99
CA ASN A 250 -26.35 3.57 12.63
C ASN A 250 -27.68 3.12 12.00
N LEU A 251 -28.15 1.91 12.28
CA LEU A 251 -29.48 1.42 11.88
C LEU A 251 -30.61 2.22 12.55
N GLU A 252 -30.48 2.50 13.84
CA GLU A 252 -31.44 3.35 14.55
C GLU A 252 -31.50 4.77 13.97
N ARG A 253 -30.34 5.33 13.67
CA ARG A 253 -30.21 6.70 13.13
C ARG A 253 -30.72 6.81 11.69
N TRP A 254 -30.52 5.76 10.89
CA TRP A 254 -30.90 5.72 9.47
C TRP A 254 -31.73 4.45 9.16
N PRO A 255 -33.04 4.43 9.53
CA PRO A 255 -33.89 3.25 9.39
C PRO A 255 -34.11 2.76 7.95
N PHE A 256 -33.71 3.55 6.94
CA PHE A 256 -33.78 3.16 5.53
C PHE A 256 -32.62 2.24 5.10
N LEU A 257 -31.59 2.09 5.93
CA LEU A 257 -30.47 1.19 5.63
C LEU A 257 -30.88 -0.25 5.93
N THR A 258 -30.46 -1.19 5.06
CA THR A 258 -30.46 -2.61 5.41
C THR A 258 -29.29 -2.92 6.37
N ASP A 259 -29.38 -4.02 7.11
CA ASP A 259 -28.29 -4.48 8.00
C ASP A 259 -26.97 -4.61 7.24
N GLU A 260 -26.98 -5.25 6.08
CA GLU A 260 -25.79 -5.40 5.23
C GLU A 260 -25.20 -4.04 4.82
N HIS A 261 -26.03 -3.09 4.45
CA HIS A 261 -25.60 -1.76 4.04
C HIS A 261 -24.99 -0.98 5.22
N ALA A 262 -25.65 -1.02 6.38
CA ALA A 262 -25.14 -0.40 7.60
C ALA A 262 -23.80 -1.00 8.02
N ARG A 263 -23.65 -2.34 7.98
CA ARG A 263 -22.38 -3.03 8.22
C ARG A 263 -21.29 -2.55 7.27
N ARG A 264 -21.56 -2.55 5.97
CA ARG A 264 -20.60 -2.13 4.94
C ARG A 264 -20.14 -0.67 5.16
N LEU A 265 -21.07 0.23 5.45
CA LEU A 265 -20.76 1.64 5.71
C LEU A 265 -19.97 1.80 7.01
N THR A 266 -20.41 1.14 8.08
CA THR A 266 -19.74 1.23 9.39
C THR A 266 -18.31 0.68 9.32
N HIS A 267 -18.10 -0.46 8.67
CA HIS A 267 -16.75 -0.99 8.45
C HIS A 267 -15.91 -0.09 7.53
N ALA A 268 -16.52 0.71 6.67
CA ALA A 268 -15.80 1.61 5.78
C ALA A 268 -15.42 2.93 6.45
N TYR A 269 -16.31 3.51 7.25
CA TYR A 269 -16.20 4.89 7.72
C TYR A 269 -16.17 5.02 9.25
N GLY A 270 -16.48 3.93 9.99
CA GLY A 270 -16.50 3.93 11.46
C GLY A 270 -17.52 4.93 12.01
N THR A 271 -17.06 5.81 12.93
CA THR A 271 -17.90 6.86 13.52
C THR A 271 -18.27 7.98 12.55
N ARG A 272 -17.69 7.98 11.33
CA ARG A 272 -17.92 9.00 10.29
C ARG A 272 -18.92 8.58 9.23
N VAL A 273 -19.77 7.60 9.52
CA VAL A 273 -20.94 7.29 8.72
C VAL A 273 -21.97 8.41 8.91
N GLY A 274 -22.26 9.19 7.85
CA GLY A 274 -23.25 10.29 7.88
C GLY A 274 -22.71 11.62 7.49
#